data_f9c19ce4e6cdd180d9371fc9cb4e09cd
#
_entry.id   f9c19ce4e6cdd180d9371fc9cb4e09cd
#
_cell.length_a   1.000
_cell.length_b   1.000
_cell.length_c   1.000
_cell.angle_alpha   90.00
_cell.angle_beta   90.00
_cell.angle_gamma   90.00
#
_symmetry.space_group_name_H-M   'P 1'
#
loop_
_entity.id
_entity.type
_entity.pdbx_description
1 polymer ?
#
loop_
_entity_poly.entity_id
_entity_poly.type
_entity_poly.pdbx_seq_one_letter_code
_entity_poly.pdbx_strand_id
1 'polypeptide(L)'
;RAGRDLAGLKGYTAAYGHVFDEEGDIDDCVALVFRAPHSYTGEDVVELSCHGGLYLLRRVLRAVLAAGARPAGAGEFTRRAFLNGKLDLTRAEAVMELIAADGRLSARTALAAREGNLYRRMETVKNELVGLSAHFSAYVDYPDEDIPALDEAALDGVLARAEESLSSLLATYDAG
;
A
#
# COMPACT_ATOMS: atom_id res chain seq x y z
N ARG A 1 30.80 4.68 -2.38
CA ARG A 1 31.28 5.23 -3.65
C ARG A 1 30.75 4.39 -4.79
N ALA A 2 29.89 4.94 -5.62
CA ALA A 2 29.50 4.34 -6.89
C ALA A 2 30.18 5.12 -8.02
N GLY A 3 30.50 4.47 -9.12
CA GLY A 3 31.04 5.15 -10.30
C GLY A 3 30.02 6.08 -10.99
N ARG A 4 28.80 6.18 -10.42
CA ARG A 4 27.70 7.03 -10.89
C ARG A 4 27.06 7.72 -9.69
N ASP A 5 26.56 8.94 -9.92
CA ASP A 5 25.74 9.64 -8.93
C ASP A 5 24.35 8.95 -8.84
N LEU A 6 24.04 8.42 -7.65
CA LEU A 6 22.76 7.75 -7.38
C LEU A 6 21.58 8.73 -7.48
N ALA A 7 21.80 10.02 -7.19
CA ALA A 7 20.75 11.03 -7.26
C ALA A 7 20.24 11.25 -8.69
N GLY A 8 21.10 11.07 -9.70
CA GLY A 8 20.75 11.19 -11.11
C GLY A 8 20.19 9.92 -11.76
N LEU A 9 20.16 8.78 -11.05
CA LEU A 9 19.68 7.53 -11.62
C LEU A 9 18.15 7.52 -11.77
N LYS A 10 17.67 6.91 -12.86
CA LYS A 10 16.24 6.64 -13.06
C LYS A 10 15.75 5.58 -12.07
N GLY A 11 14.44 5.55 -11.84
CA GLY A 11 13.81 4.47 -11.07
C GLY A 11 14.06 3.09 -11.69
N TYR A 12 14.03 2.06 -10.85
CA TYR A 12 14.31 0.65 -11.20
C TYR A 12 15.72 0.42 -11.77
N THR A 13 16.68 1.23 -11.34
CA THR A 13 18.08 1.10 -11.76
C THR A 13 18.91 0.59 -10.60
N ALA A 14 19.71 -0.44 -10.86
CA ALA A 14 20.72 -0.94 -9.95
C ALA A 14 22.09 -0.32 -10.24
N ALA A 15 22.84 -0.01 -9.18
CA ALA A 15 24.21 0.43 -9.25
C ALA A 15 25.09 -0.38 -8.29
N TYR A 16 26.20 -0.90 -8.78
CA TYR A 16 27.21 -1.51 -7.94
C TYR A 16 28.17 -0.44 -7.39
N GLY A 17 28.58 -0.58 -6.14
CA GLY A 17 29.50 0.34 -5.48
C GLY A 17 29.95 -0.16 -4.12
N HIS A 18 30.59 0.74 -3.36
CA HIS A 18 31.12 0.45 -2.04
C HIS A 18 30.46 1.36 -1.01
N VAL A 19 30.07 0.77 0.12
CA VAL A 19 29.71 1.53 1.32
C VAL A 19 30.98 1.80 2.11
N PHE A 20 31.13 3.03 2.60
CA PHE A 20 32.30 3.44 3.35
C PHE A 20 31.90 4.34 4.54
N ASP A 21 32.75 4.42 5.52
CA ASP A 21 32.68 5.36 6.64
C ASP A 21 34.01 6.12 6.79
N GLU A 22 34.22 6.77 7.93
CA GLU A 22 35.46 7.50 8.22
C GLU A 22 36.67 6.59 8.33
N GLU A 23 36.50 5.32 8.67
CA GLU A 23 37.54 4.31 8.79
C GLU A 23 37.93 3.67 7.42
N GLY A 24 37.12 3.89 6.38
CA GLY A 24 37.37 3.39 5.03
C GLY A 24 36.21 2.55 4.47
N ASP A 25 36.53 1.73 3.48
CA ASP A 25 35.51 0.87 2.83
C ASP A 25 35.02 -0.19 3.81
N ILE A 26 33.71 -0.36 3.84
CA ILE A 26 33.01 -1.32 4.71
C ILE A 26 32.71 -2.60 3.94
N ASP A 27 32.07 -2.46 2.78
CA ASP A 27 31.58 -3.59 2.00
C ASP A 27 31.23 -3.17 0.56
N ASP A 28 31.22 -4.15 -0.33
CA ASP A 28 30.64 -4.03 -1.65
C ASP A 28 29.11 -4.07 -1.54
N CYS A 29 28.41 -3.24 -2.29
CA CYS A 29 26.97 -3.21 -2.26
C CYS A 29 26.34 -2.99 -3.64
N VAL A 30 25.10 -3.45 -3.77
CA VAL A 30 24.21 -3.07 -4.86
C VAL A 30 23.15 -2.12 -4.30
N ALA A 31 23.11 -0.92 -4.87
CA ALA A 31 22.06 0.05 -4.60
C ALA A 31 20.95 -0.09 -5.66
N LEU A 32 19.71 -0.33 -5.25
CA LEU A 32 18.55 -0.33 -6.13
C LEU A 32 17.76 0.95 -5.86
N VAL A 33 17.56 1.76 -6.91
CA VAL A 33 16.90 3.06 -6.83
C VAL A 33 15.48 2.96 -7.33
N PHE A 34 14.53 3.47 -6.53
CA PHE A 34 13.14 3.66 -6.91
C PHE A 34 12.83 5.16 -6.87
N ARG A 35 12.07 5.64 -7.85
CA ARG A 35 11.62 7.03 -7.92
C ARG A 35 10.12 7.14 -7.71
N ALA A 36 9.72 8.18 -7.01
CA ALA A 36 8.32 8.51 -6.84
C ALA A 36 7.62 8.66 -8.21
N PRO A 37 6.35 8.22 -8.33
CA PRO A 37 5.53 7.50 -7.35
C PRO A 37 5.73 5.97 -7.39
N HIS A 38 6.73 5.45 -8.12
CA HIS A 38 6.94 4.03 -8.43
C HIS A 38 7.87 3.36 -7.40
N SER A 39 7.44 3.35 -6.13
CA SER A 39 8.08 2.64 -5.02
C SER A 39 7.03 2.06 -4.08
N TYR A 40 7.44 1.34 -3.05
CA TYR A 40 6.51 0.82 -2.03
C TYR A 40 5.80 1.95 -1.29
N THR A 41 6.54 2.98 -0.86
CA THR A 41 5.98 4.12 -0.13
C THR A 41 5.37 5.21 -1.02
N GLY A 42 5.61 5.17 -2.33
CA GLY A 42 5.27 6.27 -3.25
C GLY A 42 6.28 7.43 -3.23
N GLU A 43 7.34 7.32 -2.44
CA GLU A 43 8.44 8.30 -2.34
C GLU A 43 9.68 7.78 -3.06
N ASP A 44 10.74 8.59 -3.17
CA ASP A 44 12.04 8.10 -3.60
C ASP A 44 12.60 7.13 -2.55
N VAL A 45 13.02 5.95 -2.98
CA VAL A 45 13.55 4.89 -2.11
C VAL A 45 14.85 4.35 -2.70
N VAL A 46 15.80 4.06 -1.82
CA VAL A 46 17.02 3.34 -2.18
C VAL A 46 17.16 2.13 -1.25
N GLU A 47 17.34 0.96 -1.85
CA GLU A 47 17.66 -0.27 -1.13
C GLU A 47 19.15 -0.58 -1.31
N LEU A 48 19.84 -0.87 -0.22
CA LEU A 48 21.24 -1.28 -0.21
C LEU A 48 21.34 -2.75 0.14
N SER A 49 21.83 -3.55 -0.80
CA SER A 49 22.14 -4.98 -0.58
C SER A 49 23.65 -5.12 -0.38
N CYS A 50 24.08 -5.64 0.76
CA CYS A 50 25.46 -5.87 1.14
C CYS A 50 25.65 -7.34 1.57
N HIS A 51 26.89 -7.78 1.78
CA HIS A 51 27.18 -9.12 2.25
C HIS A 51 26.56 -9.39 3.64
N GLY A 52 26.17 -10.65 3.87
CA GLY A 52 25.60 -11.09 5.13
C GLY A 52 26.65 -11.11 6.24
N GLY A 53 26.20 -10.77 7.44
CA GLY A 53 27.02 -10.77 8.64
C GLY A 53 26.61 -9.63 9.57
N LEU A 54 26.32 -9.97 10.83
CA LEU A 54 25.74 -9.01 11.78
C LEU A 54 26.66 -7.79 11.99
N TYR A 55 27.96 -7.99 11.96
CA TYR A 55 28.95 -6.90 12.10
C TYR A 55 28.88 -5.94 10.91
N LEU A 56 28.94 -6.45 9.67
CA LEU A 56 28.87 -5.63 8.45
C LEU A 56 27.55 -4.89 8.35
N LEU A 57 26.43 -5.58 8.56
CA LEU A 57 25.09 -4.95 8.53
C LEU A 57 24.97 -3.79 9.52
N ARG A 58 25.48 -3.98 10.75
CA ARG A 58 25.47 -2.92 11.77
C ARG A 58 26.37 -1.75 11.39
N ARG A 59 27.53 -2.01 10.76
CA ARG A 59 28.44 -0.96 10.31
C ARG A 59 27.87 -0.17 9.14
N VAL A 60 27.28 -0.85 8.15
CA VAL A 60 26.55 -0.20 7.04
C VAL A 60 25.39 0.65 7.57
N LEU A 61 24.59 0.13 8.50
CA LEU A 61 23.50 0.89 9.09
C LEU A 61 24.01 2.15 9.81
N ARG A 62 25.11 2.05 10.58
CA ARG A 62 25.72 3.21 11.25
C ARG A 62 26.19 4.26 10.24
N ALA A 63 26.81 3.84 9.14
CA ALA A 63 27.26 4.76 8.09
C ALA A 63 26.09 5.52 7.46
N VAL A 64 24.95 4.83 7.20
CA VAL A 64 23.75 5.46 6.67
C VAL A 64 23.14 6.45 7.68
N LEU A 65 23.11 6.09 8.97
CA LEU A 65 22.63 6.99 10.03
C LEU A 65 23.54 8.23 10.21
N ALA A 66 24.85 8.03 10.15
CA ALA A 66 25.83 9.14 10.21
C ALA A 66 25.70 10.08 9.00
N ALA A 67 25.27 9.56 7.85
CA ALA A 67 24.97 10.36 6.66
C ALA A 67 23.62 11.13 6.74
N GLY A 68 22.91 11.07 7.87
CA GLY A 68 21.72 11.88 8.12
C GLY A 68 20.38 11.12 8.04
N ALA A 69 20.40 9.81 7.79
CA ALA A 69 19.21 9.01 7.91
C ALA A 69 18.83 8.83 9.40
N ARG A 70 17.56 8.49 9.66
CA ARG A 70 17.08 8.09 10.99
C ARG A 70 16.49 6.68 10.93
N PRO A 71 16.47 5.93 12.03
CA PRO A 71 15.75 4.67 12.08
C PRO A 71 14.27 4.89 11.80
N ALA A 72 13.68 4.02 11.00
CA ALA A 72 12.24 3.99 10.82
C ALA A 72 11.55 3.41 12.07
N GLY A 73 10.39 3.95 12.42
CA GLY A 73 9.52 3.35 13.43
C GLY A 73 8.87 2.04 12.92
N ALA A 74 8.31 1.27 13.84
CA ALA A 74 7.58 0.06 13.48
C ALA A 74 6.43 0.40 12.52
N GLY A 75 6.36 -0.30 11.37
CA GLY A 75 5.33 -0.10 10.34
C GLY A 75 5.42 1.22 9.57
N GLU A 76 6.49 2.02 9.74
CA GLU A 76 6.60 3.34 9.12
C GLU A 76 6.52 3.30 7.59
N PHE A 77 7.13 2.33 6.93
CA PHE A 77 7.06 2.18 5.46
C PHE A 77 5.63 1.93 4.99
N THR A 78 4.90 1.05 5.66
CA THR A 78 3.48 0.76 5.35
C THR A 78 2.58 1.97 5.63
N ARG A 79 2.83 2.69 6.73
CA ARG A 79 2.13 3.93 7.04
C ARG A 79 2.34 5.00 5.96
N ARG A 80 3.57 5.17 5.47
CA ARG A 80 3.87 6.11 4.38
C ARG A 80 3.18 5.68 3.08
N ALA A 81 3.19 4.39 2.76
CA ALA A 81 2.46 3.84 1.61
C ALA A 81 0.96 4.15 1.68
N PHE A 82 0.34 4.00 2.86
CA PHE A 82 -1.04 4.38 3.09
C PHE A 82 -1.29 5.89 2.92
N LEU A 83 -0.48 6.74 3.56
CA LEU A 83 -0.63 8.21 3.47
C LEU A 83 -0.45 8.73 2.04
N ASN A 84 0.39 8.08 1.25
CA ASN A 84 0.63 8.41 -0.15
C ASN A 84 -0.33 7.71 -1.13
N GLY A 85 -1.39 7.07 -0.63
CA GLY A 85 -2.44 6.44 -1.45
C GLY A 85 -1.99 5.19 -2.22
N LYS A 86 -0.85 4.57 -1.84
CA LYS A 86 -0.36 3.31 -2.45
C LYS A 86 -1.11 2.10 -1.92
N LEU A 87 -1.55 2.18 -0.67
CA LEU A 87 -2.33 1.15 0.02
C LEU A 87 -3.56 1.81 0.63
N ASP A 88 -4.68 1.10 0.66
CA ASP A 88 -5.80 1.40 1.54
C ASP A 88 -5.57 0.83 2.95
N LEU A 89 -6.44 1.18 3.89
CA LEU A 89 -6.29 0.76 5.29
C LEU A 89 -6.32 -0.78 5.44
N THR A 90 -7.23 -1.43 4.73
CA THR A 90 -7.39 -2.90 4.78
C THR A 90 -6.11 -3.62 4.32
N ARG A 91 -5.48 -3.11 3.25
CA ARG A 91 -4.21 -3.66 2.76
C ARG A 91 -3.05 -3.36 3.71
N ALA A 92 -3.05 -2.20 4.36
CA ALA A 92 -2.03 -1.85 5.34
C ALA A 92 -2.11 -2.76 6.57
N GLU A 93 -3.32 -3.05 7.05
CA GLU A 93 -3.56 -4.01 8.15
C GLU A 93 -3.15 -5.42 7.74
N ALA A 94 -3.50 -5.88 6.53
CA ALA A 94 -3.12 -7.18 6.01
C ALA A 94 -1.60 -7.40 5.92
N VAL A 95 -0.80 -6.34 5.72
CA VAL A 95 0.67 -6.44 5.78
C VAL A 95 1.13 -6.80 7.21
N MET A 96 0.51 -6.21 8.24
CA MET A 96 0.83 -6.52 9.64
C MET A 96 0.44 -7.96 9.98
N GLU A 97 -0.75 -8.40 9.57
CA GLU A 97 -1.21 -9.78 9.76
C GLU A 97 -0.30 -10.78 9.04
N LEU A 98 0.16 -10.47 7.83
CA LEU A 98 1.10 -11.32 7.09
C LEU A 98 2.44 -11.47 7.81
N ILE A 99 2.95 -10.39 8.40
CA ILE A 99 4.21 -10.41 9.17
C ILE A 99 4.02 -11.21 10.48
N ALA A 100 2.85 -11.10 11.12
CA ALA A 100 2.51 -11.78 12.35
C ALA A 100 2.06 -13.24 12.14
N ALA A 101 1.83 -13.67 10.90
CA ALA A 101 1.33 -15.00 10.59
C ALA A 101 2.33 -16.07 11.01
N ASP A 102 1.89 -16.98 11.87
CA ASP A 102 2.67 -18.11 12.38
C ASP A 102 2.35 -19.45 11.69
N GLY A 103 1.44 -19.43 10.72
CA GLY A 103 1.01 -20.62 9.98
C GLY A 103 0.60 -20.37 8.53
N ARG A 104 0.54 -21.47 7.77
CA ARG A 104 0.23 -21.41 6.32
C ARG A 104 -1.16 -20.83 6.03
N LEU A 105 -2.14 -21.11 6.89
CA LEU A 105 -3.51 -20.64 6.70
C LEU A 105 -3.61 -19.13 6.94
N SER A 106 -3.10 -18.66 8.10
CA SER A 106 -3.07 -17.22 8.42
C SER A 106 -2.32 -16.39 7.38
N ALA A 107 -1.17 -16.90 6.90
CA ALA A 107 -0.43 -16.25 5.81
C ALA A 107 -1.22 -16.16 4.50
N ARG A 108 -1.99 -17.21 4.15
CA ARG A 108 -2.84 -17.18 2.93
C ARG A 108 -4.00 -16.19 3.07
N THR A 109 -4.64 -16.13 4.23
CA THR A 109 -5.73 -15.19 4.51
C THR A 109 -5.23 -13.75 4.45
N ALA A 110 -4.11 -13.44 5.11
CA ALA A 110 -3.50 -12.12 5.07
C ALA A 110 -3.05 -11.73 3.65
N LEU A 111 -2.54 -12.67 2.86
CA LEU A 111 -2.17 -12.42 1.47
C LEU A 111 -3.37 -12.06 0.60
N ALA A 112 -4.49 -12.78 0.76
CA ALA A 112 -5.74 -12.49 0.05
C ALA A 112 -6.32 -11.11 0.44
N ALA A 113 -6.25 -10.73 1.71
CA ALA A 113 -6.66 -9.40 2.19
C ALA A 113 -5.75 -8.30 1.59
N ARG A 114 -4.43 -8.53 1.53
CA ARG A 114 -3.47 -7.61 0.90
C ARG A 114 -3.77 -7.36 -0.58
N GLU A 115 -4.33 -8.32 -1.31
CA GLU A 115 -4.74 -8.15 -2.70
C GLU A 115 -5.92 -7.18 -2.88
N GLY A 116 -6.56 -6.75 -1.80
CA GLY A 116 -7.61 -5.74 -1.79
C GLY A 116 -8.96 -6.25 -2.32
N ASN A 117 -9.21 -7.54 -2.25
CA ASN A 117 -10.48 -8.12 -2.68
C ASN A 117 -11.64 -7.57 -1.86
N LEU A 118 -11.49 -7.49 -0.52
CA LEU A 118 -12.49 -6.90 0.36
C LEU A 118 -12.72 -5.43 0.02
N TYR A 119 -11.65 -4.65 -0.10
CA TYR A 119 -11.75 -3.23 -0.45
C TYR A 119 -12.50 -3.01 -1.75
N ARG A 120 -12.17 -3.74 -2.83
CA ARG A 120 -12.86 -3.62 -4.12
C ARG A 120 -14.35 -3.90 -4.03
N ARG A 121 -14.75 -4.93 -3.29
CA ARG A 121 -16.16 -5.28 -3.09
C ARG A 121 -16.90 -4.20 -2.30
N MET A 122 -16.30 -3.70 -1.22
CA MET A 122 -16.84 -2.59 -0.44
C MET A 122 -16.95 -1.29 -1.26
N GLU A 123 -15.94 -0.99 -2.07
CA GLU A 123 -15.93 0.19 -2.94
C GLU A 123 -17.04 0.13 -4.00
N THR A 124 -17.32 -1.06 -4.54
CA THR A 124 -18.45 -1.27 -5.48
C THR A 124 -19.77 -0.92 -4.81
N VAL A 125 -20.04 -1.49 -3.64
CA VAL A 125 -21.28 -1.22 -2.88
C VAL A 125 -21.38 0.27 -2.52
N LYS A 126 -20.30 0.85 -2.02
CA LYS A 126 -20.25 2.30 -1.70
C LYS A 126 -20.60 3.15 -2.91
N ASN A 127 -20.00 2.87 -4.08
CA ASN A 127 -20.23 3.67 -5.28
C ASN A 127 -21.66 3.55 -5.81
N GLU A 128 -22.27 2.38 -5.72
CA GLU A 128 -23.70 2.21 -6.04
C GLU A 128 -24.59 3.04 -5.12
N LEU A 129 -24.36 3.00 -3.81
CA LEU A 129 -25.14 3.78 -2.84
C LEU A 129 -24.90 5.30 -2.95
N VAL A 130 -23.65 5.72 -3.18
CA VAL A 130 -23.32 7.14 -3.43
C VAL A 130 -23.98 7.63 -4.72
N GLY A 131 -23.96 6.83 -5.79
CA GLY A 131 -24.64 7.15 -7.04
C GLY A 131 -26.15 7.33 -6.84
N LEU A 132 -26.78 6.45 -6.07
CA LEU A 132 -28.19 6.55 -5.70
C LEU A 132 -28.47 7.83 -4.91
N SER A 133 -27.66 8.13 -3.89
CA SER A 133 -27.78 9.34 -3.08
C SER A 133 -27.61 10.62 -3.91
N ALA A 134 -26.64 10.64 -4.81
CA ALA A 134 -26.39 11.77 -5.70
C ALA A 134 -27.57 12.00 -6.66
N HIS A 135 -28.18 10.92 -7.18
CA HIS A 135 -29.37 11.03 -8.03
C HIS A 135 -30.57 11.61 -7.27
N PHE A 136 -30.82 11.16 -6.03
CA PHE A 136 -31.86 11.74 -5.17
C PHE A 136 -31.62 13.21 -4.89
N SER A 137 -30.38 13.59 -4.52
CA SER A 137 -30.05 14.99 -4.28
C SER A 137 -30.29 15.84 -5.51
N ALA A 138 -29.86 15.39 -6.68
CA ALA A 138 -30.09 16.12 -7.92
C ALA A 138 -31.59 16.27 -8.23
N TYR A 139 -32.38 15.21 -8.07
CA TYR A 139 -33.82 15.24 -8.29
C TYR A 139 -34.56 16.24 -7.35
N VAL A 140 -34.12 16.33 -6.09
CA VAL A 140 -34.72 17.26 -5.10
C VAL A 140 -34.24 18.69 -5.32
N ASP A 141 -32.96 18.89 -5.59
CA ASP A 141 -32.34 20.21 -5.65
C ASP A 141 -32.63 20.96 -6.97
N TYR A 142 -32.95 20.22 -8.05
CA TYR A 142 -33.19 20.77 -9.39
C TYR A 142 -34.55 20.33 -9.96
N PRO A 143 -35.70 20.76 -9.35
CA PRO A 143 -37.03 20.31 -9.72
C PRO A 143 -37.47 20.78 -11.13
N ASP A 144 -36.81 21.80 -11.69
CA ASP A 144 -37.09 22.36 -13.00
C ASP A 144 -36.28 21.70 -14.13
N GLU A 145 -35.37 20.74 -13.79
CA GLU A 145 -34.59 20.00 -14.77
C GLU A 145 -35.25 18.63 -15.04
N ASP A 146 -35.12 18.13 -16.28
CA ASP A 146 -35.63 16.81 -16.72
C ASP A 146 -34.79 15.66 -16.13
N ILE A 147 -34.68 15.60 -14.79
CA ILE A 147 -34.02 14.49 -14.08
C ILE A 147 -35.06 13.38 -13.91
N PRO A 148 -34.83 12.17 -14.46
CA PRO A 148 -35.77 11.08 -14.31
C PRO A 148 -35.98 10.73 -12.84
N ALA A 149 -37.22 10.59 -12.40
CA ALA A 149 -37.51 10.03 -11.09
C ALA A 149 -36.97 8.60 -11.01
N LEU A 150 -36.35 8.25 -9.90
CA LEU A 150 -36.03 6.85 -9.61
C LEU A 150 -37.34 6.10 -9.39
N ASP A 151 -37.60 5.06 -10.18
CA ASP A 151 -38.69 4.18 -9.89
C ASP A 151 -38.37 3.27 -8.69
N GLU A 152 -39.39 2.80 -7.99
CA GLU A 152 -39.26 1.99 -6.79
C GLU A 152 -38.53 0.66 -7.09
N ALA A 153 -38.73 0.08 -8.26
CA ALA A 153 -38.05 -1.17 -8.64
C ALA A 153 -36.53 -0.96 -8.88
N ALA A 154 -36.16 0.16 -9.45
CA ALA A 154 -34.73 0.51 -9.62
C ALA A 154 -34.03 0.73 -8.27
N LEU A 155 -34.72 1.41 -7.33
CA LEU A 155 -34.24 1.62 -5.95
C LEU A 155 -34.06 0.29 -5.23
N ASP A 156 -35.10 -0.54 -5.20
CA ASP A 156 -35.08 -1.86 -4.56
C ASP A 156 -34.00 -2.75 -5.16
N GLY A 157 -33.78 -2.69 -6.47
CA GLY A 157 -32.73 -3.43 -7.15
C GLY A 157 -31.32 -3.06 -6.70
N VAL A 158 -31.03 -1.77 -6.46
CA VAL A 158 -29.71 -1.32 -5.94
C VAL A 158 -29.54 -1.78 -4.50
N LEU A 159 -30.54 -1.58 -3.65
CA LEU A 159 -30.49 -1.96 -2.24
C LEU A 159 -30.33 -3.47 -2.05
N ALA A 160 -31.09 -4.29 -2.82
CA ALA A 160 -30.98 -5.75 -2.76
C ALA A 160 -29.57 -6.24 -3.15
N ARG A 161 -28.97 -5.69 -4.22
CA ARG A 161 -27.58 -6.05 -4.59
C ARG A 161 -26.57 -5.65 -3.52
N ALA A 162 -26.74 -4.49 -2.92
CA ALA A 162 -25.88 -4.04 -1.83
C ALA A 162 -25.99 -4.98 -0.62
N GLU A 163 -27.20 -5.34 -0.22
CA GLU A 163 -27.47 -6.27 0.87
C GLU A 163 -26.89 -7.67 0.59
N GLU A 164 -27.10 -8.23 -0.60
CA GLU A 164 -26.55 -9.52 -1.00
C GLU A 164 -25.01 -9.52 -0.95
N SER A 165 -24.39 -8.45 -1.48
CA SER A 165 -22.93 -8.30 -1.47
C SER A 165 -22.36 -8.24 -0.05
N LEU A 166 -22.99 -7.47 0.85
CA LEU A 166 -22.58 -7.35 2.24
C LEU A 166 -22.83 -8.65 3.02
N SER A 167 -23.97 -9.29 2.83
CA SER A 167 -24.29 -10.57 3.45
C SER A 167 -23.31 -11.67 3.04
N SER A 168 -22.93 -11.70 1.76
CA SER A 168 -21.89 -12.62 1.27
C SER A 168 -20.52 -12.37 1.90
N LEU A 169 -20.17 -11.10 2.17
CA LEU A 169 -18.93 -10.75 2.87
C LEU A 169 -18.96 -11.20 4.34
N LEU A 170 -20.08 -10.98 5.03
CA LEU A 170 -20.25 -11.41 6.42
C LEU A 170 -20.18 -12.93 6.56
N ALA A 171 -20.80 -13.68 5.66
CA ALA A 171 -20.75 -15.14 5.69
C ALA A 171 -19.34 -15.71 5.54
N THR A 172 -18.42 -14.97 4.90
CA THR A 172 -17.01 -15.37 4.78
C THR A 172 -16.17 -14.99 6.00
N TYR A 173 -16.62 -14.03 6.82
CA TYR A 173 -15.93 -13.60 8.04
C TYR A 173 -15.96 -14.68 9.14
N ASP A 174 -17.12 -15.31 9.31
CA ASP A 174 -17.30 -16.36 10.33
C ASP A 174 -16.65 -17.71 9.94
N ALA A 175 -16.18 -17.86 8.72
CA ALA A 175 -15.56 -19.10 8.21
C ALA A 175 -14.01 -19.09 8.28
N GLY A 176 -13.40 -18.02 8.72
CA GLY A 176 -11.94 -17.82 8.89
C GLY A 176 -11.53 -17.79 10.36
#